data_9872919c3aa4f61720d66c13aa54bd51
#
_entry.id   9872919c3aa4f61720d66c13aa54bd51
#
_cell.length_a   1.000
_cell.length_b   1.000
_cell.length_c   1.000
_cell.angle_alpha   90.00
_cell.angle_beta   90.00
_cell.angle_gamma   90.00
#
_symmetry.space_group_name_H-M   'P 1'
#
loop_
_entity.id
_entity.type
_entity.pdbx_description
1 polymer ?
#
loop_
_entity_poly.entity_id
_entity_poly.type
_entity_poly.pdbx_seq_one_letter_code
_entity_poly.pdbx_strand_id
1 'polypeptide(L)'
;MAFDNNKLGELRPNQIITTFGPGSIVDAVKDSVTVLDTNYWKEKGTKIIDGRLASYLGVDCFYMPRTSYGGDIPVVSFPYVHVCSKCGRLFDVRENFDLDLYLQKGVNCPDCGWQAYPSRFITVCEDGHMDDFPWRWWVHKGDTNCKGQLRTYSIGNTSTLADMWVECTCGAKRSLSGAMQKDNFEGCSCSGRHPFRPHTKKTKCGKPVIPSQRGASNVYFSVSRSAISIPPWINPLYNLLDEHLRLIMDYKEDWGEEGVTKVYNKYFADRYSREEFDVALEKRLRNIKEFTEIKQMEYDAITHHADPAYESNKKHFKAEEDPLPSPLQKYFKRVVRITRLREVKVLIGFTRVDASDPDADADDQPNIVTISKGKGEKWLPAAVVNGEGIFIEFNKDTIGQWLQVGTVNAISKQYEESYREFCNQKKWTVNILRNAVYVLMHTFSHLLIKQMAMSSGYSSAAIRERIYFGDNMSGILLYTGSADKEGSLGGLVELGNIDKLVTLMRDAFQEALLCTNDPECMNSLPAGDNSNGAACHSCCMISETACENGNRMLDRGLVVPIAGREEQSYFNDLVAELCQLEI
;
A
#
# COMPACT_ATOMS: atom_id res chain seq x y z
N MET A 1 1.80 -6.83 37.25
CA MET A 1 1.20 -7.17 35.95
C MET A 1 1.70 -8.55 35.58
N ALA A 2 0.85 -9.56 35.57
CA ALA A 2 1.22 -10.90 35.09
C ALA A 2 1.38 -10.78 33.56
N PHE A 3 2.57 -10.98 33.03
CA PHE A 3 2.79 -11.12 31.61
C PHE A 3 2.08 -12.41 31.15
N ASP A 4 1.15 -12.27 30.23
CA ASP A 4 0.54 -13.42 29.57
C ASP A 4 1.64 -14.12 28.77
N ASN A 5 2.04 -15.31 29.24
CA ASN A 5 3.19 -16.04 28.70
C ASN A 5 3.03 -16.49 27.23
N ASN A 6 1.86 -16.25 26.63
CA ASN A 6 1.53 -16.62 25.26
C ASN A 6 1.67 -15.46 24.26
N LYS A 7 1.99 -14.25 24.71
CA LYS A 7 2.18 -13.10 23.82
C LYS A 7 3.63 -13.02 23.33
N LEU A 8 3.80 -12.98 22.00
CA LEU A 8 5.10 -12.84 21.34
C LEU A 8 5.50 -11.38 21.13
N GLY A 9 4.54 -10.46 21.08
CA GLY A 9 4.74 -9.03 20.87
C GLY A 9 3.42 -8.28 20.72
N GLU A 10 3.50 -6.98 20.48
CA GLU A 10 2.33 -6.12 20.25
C GLU A 10 2.46 -5.43 18.88
N LEU A 11 1.38 -5.40 18.12
CA LEU A 11 1.27 -4.72 16.84
C LEU A 11 0.21 -3.62 16.92
N ARG A 12 0.45 -2.50 16.28
CA ARG A 12 -0.58 -1.47 16.10
C ARG A 12 -1.53 -1.85 14.97
N PRO A 13 -2.82 -1.47 15.01
CA PRO A 13 -3.78 -1.80 13.94
C PRO A 13 -3.29 -1.39 12.55
N ASN A 14 -2.69 -0.21 12.41
CA ASN A 14 -2.17 0.26 11.13
C ASN A 14 -0.99 -0.59 10.62
N GLN A 15 -0.14 -1.13 11.51
CA GLN A 15 0.95 -2.01 11.12
C GLN A 15 0.43 -3.34 10.53
N ILE A 16 -0.72 -3.82 11.01
CA ILE A 16 -1.36 -5.03 10.47
C ILE A 16 -1.87 -4.77 9.05
N ILE A 17 -2.35 -3.56 8.76
CA ILE A 17 -2.85 -3.22 7.43
C ILE A 17 -1.71 -2.93 6.44
N THR A 18 -0.57 -2.43 6.92
CA THR A 18 0.50 -1.94 6.02
C THR A 18 1.71 -2.87 5.94
N THR A 19 2.08 -3.53 7.03
CA THR A 19 3.39 -4.22 7.12
C THR A 19 3.29 -5.65 7.60
N PHE A 20 2.46 -5.91 8.61
CA PHE A 20 2.39 -7.19 9.32
C PHE A 20 1.01 -7.85 9.21
N GLY A 21 0.41 -7.79 8.03
CA GLY A 21 -0.87 -8.45 7.74
C GLY A 21 -0.72 -9.97 7.54
N PRO A 22 -1.84 -10.68 7.32
CA PRO A 22 -1.84 -12.10 6.99
C PRO A 22 -0.83 -12.44 5.90
N GLY A 23 0.02 -13.43 6.15
CA GLY A 23 1.07 -13.86 5.23
C GLY A 23 2.41 -13.13 5.36
N SER A 24 2.50 -12.08 6.18
CA SER A 24 3.78 -11.44 6.52
C SER A 24 4.60 -12.26 7.51
N ILE A 25 5.89 -11.97 7.59
CA ILE A 25 6.79 -12.49 8.61
C ILE A 25 7.01 -11.42 9.67
N VAL A 26 6.92 -11.80 10.93
CA VAL A 26 7.20 -10.95 12.09
C VAL A 26 8.33 -11.58 12.90
N ASP A 27 9.42 -10.86 13.06
CA ASP A 27 10.50 -11.28 13.93
C ASP A 27 10.21 -10.88 15.38
N ALA A 28 10.01 -11.88 16.23
CA ALA A 28 9.89 -11.74 17.67
C ALA A 28 11.25 -11.96 18.35
N VAL A 29 11.34 -11.67 19.66
CA VAL A 29 12.63 -11.71 20.39
C VAL A 29 13.30 -13.09 20.35
N LYS A 30 12.51 -14.17 20.34
CA LYS A 30 13.03 -15.55 20.40
C LYS A 30 12.74 -16.37 19.17
N ASP A 31 11.87 -15.88 18.27
CA ASP A 31 11.39 -16.65 17.13
C ASP A 31 10.98 -15.74 15.98
N SER A 32 10.65 -16.34 14.85
CA SER A 32 10.06 -15.70 13.69
C SER A 32 8.73 -16.39 13.37
N VAL A 33 7.71 -15.61 13.10
CA VAL A 33 6.35 -16.11 12.90
C VAL A 33 5.72 -15.52 11.65
N THR A 34 4.76 -16.23 11.06
CA THR A 34 3.88 -15.66 10.03
C THR A 34 2.48 -15.45 10.59
N VAL A 35 1.89 -14.30 10.24
CA VAL A 35 0.53 -13.94 10.65
C VAL A 35 -0.47 -14.77 9.85
N LEU A 36 -1.40 -15.43 10.55
CA LEU A 36 -2.41 -16.30 9.94
C LEU A 36 -3.51 -15.52 9.24
N ASP A 37 -4.15 -16.17 8.28
CA ASP A 37 -5.28 -15.62 7.53
C ASP A 37 -6.47 -15.29 8.46
N THR A 38 -7.28 -14.32 8.07
CA THR A 38 -8.42 -13.79 8.84
C THR A 38 -9.43 -14.87 9.26
N ASN A 39 -9.52 -15.99 8.54
CA ASN A 39 -10.34 -17.14 8.93
C ASN A 39 -9.93 -17.81 10.26
N TYR A 40 -8.70 -17.56 10.71
CA TYR A 40 -8.18 -18.07 11.98
C TYR A 40 -8.35 -17.07 13.13
N TRP A 41 -8.80 -15.84 12.85
CA TRP A 41 -8.96 -14.81 13.87
C TRP A 41 -10.23 -15.09 14.69
N LYS A 42 -10.09 -15.27 15.99
CA LYS A 42 -11.22 -15.51 16.90
C LYS A 42 -12.03 -14.24 17.15
N GLU A 43 -11.34 -13.11 17.26
CA GLU A 43 -11.94 -11.80 17.50
C GLU A 43 -11.71 -10.88 16.30
N LYS A 44 -12.77 -10.22 15.86
CA LYS A 44 -12.70 -9.31 14.71
C LYS A 44 -12.21 -7.91 15.10
N GLY A 45 -12.53 -7.43 16.30
CA GLY A 45 -12.20 -6.10 16.79
C GLY A 45 -13.34 -5.08 16.68
N THR A 46 -13.00 -3.81 16.43
CA THR A 46 -13.99 -2.73 16.33
C THR A 46 -14.53 -2.61 14.91
N LYS A 47 -15.85 -2.63 14.75
CA LYS A 47 -16.51 -2.51 13.45
C LYS A 47 -16.28 -1.12 12.85
N ILE A 48 -15.91 -1.08 11.56
CA ILE A 48 -15.75 0.11 10.74
C ILE A 48 -16.69 0.00 9.56
N ILE A 49 -17.37 1.09 9.25
CA ILE A 49 -18.34 1.15 8.15
C ILE A 49 -17.85 2.22 7.16
N ASP A 50 -17.69 1.84 5.90
CA ASP A 50 -17.66 2.69 4.71
C ASP A 50 -18.35 1.93 3.58
N GLY A 51 -19.60 2.34 3.32
CA GLY A 51 -20.47 1.60 2.40
C GLY A 51 -19.99 1.58 0.96
N ARG A 52 -19.25 2.61 0.50
CA ARG A 52 -18.69 2.67 -0.85
C ARG A 52 -17.59 1.64 -1.02
N LEU A 53 -16.63 1.66 -0.09
CA LEU A 53 -15.50 0.74 -0.12
C LEU A 53 -15.95 -0.72 0.11
N ALA A 54 -16.97 -0.93 0.96
CA ALA A 54 -17.57 -2.24 1.18
C ALA A 54 -18.27 -2.77 -0.07
N SER A 55 -19.01 -1.93 -0.79
CA SER A 55 -19.65 -2.26 -2.08
C SER A 55 -18.59 -2.66 -3.12
N TYR A 56 -17.55 -1.84 -3.28
CA TYR A 56 -16.46 -2.11 -4.22
C TYR A 56 -15.74 -3.43 -3.92
N LEU A 57 -15.44 -3.71 -2.64
CA LEU A 57 -14.71 -4.91 -2.23
C LEU A 57 -15.59 -6.16 -2.06
N GLY A 58 -16.91 -6.03 -2.21
CA GLY A 58 -17.87 -7.13 -2.08
C GLY A 58 -17.88 -7.73 -0.67
N VAL A 59 -17.90 -6.87 0.37
CA VAL A 59 -17.99 -7.24 1.78
C VAL A 59 -19.07 -6.45 2.50
N ASP A 60 -19.49 -6.93 3.67
CA ASP A 60 -20.55 -6.30 4.46
C ASP A 60 -19.99 -5.12 5.30
N CYS A 61 -18.77 -5.27 5.83
CA CYS A 61 -18.13 -4.28 6.70
C CYS A 61 -16.63 -4.54 6.86
N PHE A 62 -15.99 -3.72 7.67
CA PHE A 62 -14.58 -3.84 8.05
C PHE A 62 -14.44 -3.94 9.55
N TYR A 63 -13.30 -4.48 10.01
CA TYR A 63 -12.97 -4.51 11.42
C TYR A 63 -11.55 -4.00 11.66
N MET A 64 -11.42 -3.07 12.61
CA MET A 64 -10.12 -2.67 13.14
C MET A 64 -9.66 -3.70 14.16
N PRO A 65 -8.57 -4.43 13.90
CA PRO A 65 -8.08 -5.46 14.80
C PRO A 65 -7.79 -4.89 16.20
N ARG A 66 -8.17 -5.59 17.24
CA ARG A 66 -7.75 -5.27 18.61
C ARG A 66 -6.32 -5.73 18.80
N THR A 67 -5.47 -4.85 19.30
CA THR A 67 -4.04 -5.09 19.52
C THR A 67 -3.63 -4.91 20.97
N SER A 68 -4.58 -4.50 21.83
CA SER A 68 -4.40 -4.34 23.28
C SER A 68 -5.48 -5.11 24.04
N TYR A 69 -5.14 -5.65 25.20
CA TYR A 69 -6.00 -6.38 26.14
C TYR A 69 -7.16 -7.18 25.50
N GLY A 70 -6.89 -8.48 25.23
CA GLY A 70 -7.91 -9.43 24.80
C GLY A 70 -8.09 -9.61 23.29
N GLY A 71 -7.32 -8.89 22.45
CA GLY A 71 -7.33 -9.12 21.01
C GLY A 71 -6.04 -9.81 20.56
N ASP A 72 -6.10 -11.12 20.29
CA ASP A 72 -4.93 -11.86 19.84
C ASP A 72 -5.01 -12.12 18.34
N ILE A 73 -3.97 -11.72 17.63
CA ILE A 73 -3.79 -12.06 16.22
C ILE A 73 -3.01 -13.38 16.17
N PRO A 74 -3.59 -14.45 15.62
CA PRO A 74 -2.97 -15.74 15.61
C PRO A 74 -1.80 -15.77 14.62
N VAL A 75 -0.73 -16.42 15.03
CA VAL A 75 0.50 -16.59 14.26
C VAL A 75 0.95 -18.05 14.28
N VAL A 76 1.80 -18.43 13.34
CA VAL A 76 2.46 -19.74 13.32
C VAL A 76 3.95 -19.53 13.10
N SER A 77 4.77 -20.41 13.70
CA SER A 77 6.22 -20.35 13.49
C SER A 77 6.58 -20.50 12.02
N PHE A 78 7.47 -19.66 11.55
CA PHE A 78 8.06 -19.73 10.21
C PHE A 78 9.27 -18.77 10.13
N PRO A 79 10.40 -19.20 9.54
CA PRO A 79 10.72 -20.49 8.90
C PRO A 79 10.75 -21.68 9.86
N TYR A 80 10.43 -22.87 9.36
CA TYR A 80 10.49 -24.09 10.19
C TYR A 80 11.92 -24.61 10.38
N VAL A 81 12.83 -24.32 9.43
CA VAL A 81 14.23 -24.71 9.57
C VAL A 81 14.96 -23.75 10.48
N HIS A 82 15.54 -24.29 11.54
CA HIS A 82 16.36 -23.58 12.51
C HIS A 82 17.84 -23.93 12.37
N VAL A 83 18.69 -22.98 12.76
CA VAL A 83 20.15 -23.10 12.75
C VAL A 83 20.67 -23.01 14.19
N CYS A 84 21.41 -24.03 14.63
CA CYS A 84 22.06 -23.98 15.94
C CYS A 84 23.18 -22.93 15.93
N SER A 85 23.19 -22.05 16.94
CA SER A 85 24.20 -20.99 17.07
C SER A 85 25.59 -21.52 17.41
N LYS A 86 25.72 -22.75 17.97
CA LYS A 86 26.98 -23.34 18.38
C LYS A 86 27.56 -24.33 17.35
N CYS A 87 26.74 -25.31 16.92
CA CYS A 87 27.26 -26.37 16.05
C CYS A 87 26.80 -26.24 14.59
N GLY A 88 26.04 -25.19 14.26
CA GLY A 88 25.55 -24.92 12.91
C GLY A 88 24.52 -25.91 12.34
N ARG A 89 24.02 -26.88 13.16
CA ARG A 89 23.05 -27.87 12.69
C ARG A 89 21.80 -27.16 12.15
N LEU A 90 21.39 -27.60 10.96
CA LEU A 90 20.11 -27.25 10.34
C LEU A 90 19.10 -28.37 10.64
N PHE A 91 17.94 -28.04 11.19
CA PHE A 91 16.88 -29.00 11.48
C PHE A 91 15.51 -28.35 11.40
N ASP A 92 14.51 -29.15 11.05
CA ASP A 92 13.11 -28.73 10.98
C ASP A 92 12.46 -28.90 12.37
N VAL A 93 11.93 -27.82 12.92
CA VAL A 93 11.31 -27.86 14.26
C VAL A 93 10.07 -28.73 14.32
N ARG A 94 9.38 -28.96 13.19
CA ARG A 94 8.19 -29.82 13.14
C ARG A 94 8.48 -31.29 13.39
N GLU A 95 9.72 -31.71 13.20
CA GLU A 95 10.11 -33.12 13.38
C GLU A 95 10.40 -33.48 14.84
N ASN A 96 10.80 -32.49 15.68
CA ASN A 96 11.38 -32.76 16.97
C ASN A 96 10.76 -31.98 18.14
N PHE A 97 9.78 -31.10 17.88
CA PHE A 97 9.25 -30.21 18.89
C PHE A 97 7.72 -30.15 18.86
N ASP A 98 7.14 -30.04 20.07
CA ASP A 98 5.76 -29.62 20.23
C ASP A 98 5.69 -28.10 19.94
N LEU A 99 5.06 -27.75 18.83
CA LEU A 99 4.98 -26.38 18.34
C LEU A 99 4.29 -25.42 19.31
N ASP A 100 3.37 -25.93 20.14
CA ASP A 100 2.65 -25.10 21.12
C ASP A 100 3.52 -24.72 22.32
N LEU A 101 4.48 -25.58 22.66
CA LEU A 101 5.39 -25.37 23.79
C LEU A 101 6.65 -24.56 23.40
N TYR A 102 7.12 -24.68 22.17
CA TYR A 102 8.39 -24.08 21.83
C TYR A 102 8.35 -22.56 21.64
N LEU A 103 7.24 -22.00 21.16
CA LEU A 103 7.04 -20.55 21.05
C LEU A 103 7.27 -19.81 22.39
N GLN A 104 7.08 -20.51 23.51
CA GLN A 104 7.27 -19.94 24.85
C GLN A 104 8.72 -20.04 25.35
N LYS A 105 9.45 -21.10 25.00
CA LYS A 105 10.75 -21.44 25.59
C LYS A 105 11.93 -21.20 24.65
N GLY A 106 11.68 -21.00 23.35
CA GLY A 106 12.69 -21.03 22.31
C GLY A 106 13.08 -22.47 21.95
N VAL A 107 13.97 -22.59 20.96
CA VAL A 107 14.37 -23.88 20.40
C VAL A 107 15.81 -24.19 20.77
N ASN A 108 16.05 -25.36 21.32
CA ASN A 108 17.39 -25.88 21.57
C ASN A 108 17.77 -26.94 20.53
N CYS A 109 19.04 -26.94 20.12
CA CYS A 109 19.58 -27.91 19.19
C CYS A 109 19.43 -29.34 19.72
N PRO A 110 18.90 -30.31 18.95
CA PRO A 110 18.75 -31.68 19.40
C PRO A 110 20.10 -32.41 19.58
N ASP A 111 21.21 -31.92 18.95
CA ASP A 111 22.50 -32.55 19.08
C ASP A 111 23.31 -32.05 20.29
N CYS A 112 23.35 -30.71 20.49
CA CYS A 112 24.26 -30.13 21.49
C CYS A 112 23.55 -29.36 22.60
N GLY A 113 22.20 -29.29 22.58
CA GLY A 113 21.37 -28.60 23.59
C GLY A 113 21.50 -27.08 23.57
N TRP A 114 22.27 -26.48 22.65
CA TRP A 114 22.44 -25.03 22.56
C TRP A 114 21.32 -24.36 21.82
N GLN A 115 21.08 -23.08 22.06
CA GLN A 115 20.02 -22.32 21.43
C GLN A 115 20.13 -22.28 19.90
N ALA A 116 19.02 -22.50 19.24
CA ALA A 116 18.87 -22.40 17.79
C ALA A 116 17.91 -21.26 17.41
N TYR A 117 18.12 -20.71 16.23
CA TYR A 117 17.36 -19.58 15.71
C TYR A 117 16.74 -19.92 14.34
N PRO A 118 15.57 -19.34 14.00
CA PRO A 118 14.97 -19.51 12.68
C PRO A 118 15.95 -19.11 11.58
N SER A 119 15.98 -19.90 10.51
CA SER A 119 16.78 -19.57 9.32
C SER A 119 16.45 -18.17 8.82
N ARG A 120 17.48 -17.41 8.45
CA ARG A 120 17.28 -16.12 7.82
C ARG A 120 16.98 -16.21 6.31
N PHE A 121 17.13 -17.39 5.70
CA PHE A 121 16.90 -17.62 4.28
C PHE A 121 15.61 -18.40 4.08
N ILE A 122 14.82 -17.94 3.13
CA ILE A 122 13.56 -18.51 2.70
C ILE A 122 13.48 -18.50 1.18
N THR A 123 12.43 -19.07 0.61
CA THR A 123 12.08 -18.91 -0.80
C THR A 123 10.67 -18.36 -0.94
N VAL A 124 10.47 -17.53 -1.95
CA VAL A 124 9.18 -16.99 -2.37
C VAL A 124 8.98 -17.22 -3.87
N CYS A 125 7.79 -16.99 -4.39
CA CYS A 125 7.53 -16.93 -5.82
C CYS A 125 6.53 -15.82 -6.16
N GLU A 126 6.41 -15.50 -7.43
CA GLU A 126 5.52 -14.45 -7.95
C GLU A 126 4.03 -14.72 -7.65
N ASP A 127 3.61 -15.99 -7.50
CA ASP A 127 2.23 -16.36 -7.11
C ASP A 127 2.02 -16.30 -5.58
N GLY A 128 2.92 -15.65 -4.83
CA GLY A 128 2.80 -15.37 -3.41
C GLY A 128 3.04 -16.57 -2.48
N HIS A 129 3.51 -17.72 -2.98
CA HIS A 129 3.92 -18.83 -2.13
C HIS A 129 5.21 -18.52 -1.39
N MET A 130 5.41 -19.19 -0.26
CA MET A 130 6.59 -19.04 0.60
C MET A 130 6.93 -20.36 1.25
N ASP A 131 8.23 -20.71 1.30
CA ASP A 131 8.70 -21.92 1.99
C ASP A 131 10.11 -21.70 2.56
N ASP A 132 10.57 -22.63 3.36
CA ASP A 132 11.95 -22.69 3.81
C ASP A 132 12.91 -22.68 2.62
N PHE A 133 14.13 -22.16 2.83
CA PHE A 133 15.19 -22.28 1.84
C PHE A 133 15.47 -23.78 1.57
N PRO A 134 15.61 -24.21 0.32
CA PRO A 134 15.76 -25.63 -0.03
C PRO A 134 17.19 -26.11 0.24
N TRP A 135 17.61 -26.13 1.50
CA TRP A 135 18.97 -26.42 1.96
C TRP A 135 19.54 -27.72 1.38
N ARG A 136 18.72 -28.78 1.36
CA ARG A 136 19.12 -30.10 0.87
C ARG A 136 19.35 -30.08 -0.64
N TRP A 137 18.44 -29.47 -1.38
CA TRP A 137 18.57 -29.25 -2.81
C TRP A 137 19.82 -28.42 -3.15
N TRP A 138 20.05 -27.35 -2.39
CA TRP A 138 21.20 -26.46 -2.57
C TRP A 138 22.53 -27.20 -2.43
N VAL A 139 22.72 -27.94 -1.34
CA VAL A 139 24.00 -28.61 -1.05
C VAL A 139 24.30 -29.75 -2.02
N HIS A 140 23.29 -30.43 -2.54
CA HIS A 140 23.41 -31.52 -3.49
C HIS A 140 23.30 -31.08 -4.95
N LYS A 141 23.06 -29.80 -5.24
CA LYS A 141 22.91 -29.23 -6.58
C LYS A 141 21.76 -29.84 -7.38
N GLY A 142 20.65 -30.15 -6.72
CA GLY A 142 19.46 -30.75 -7.34
C GLY A 142 18.68 -31.64 -6.37
N ASP A 143 17.67 -32.31 -6.91
CA ASP A 143 16.84 -33.25 -6.16
C ASP A 143 17.65 -34.45 -5.68
N THR A 144 17.40 -34.88 -4.46
CA THR A 144 18.15 -35.97 -3.81
C THR A 144 17.30 -36.71 -2.80
N ASN A 145 17.55 -38.03 -2.67
CA ASN A 145 16.99 -38.88 -1.64
C ASN A 145 17.86 -38.94 -0.36
N CYS A 146 18.93 -38.14 -0.29
CA CYS A 146 19.86 -38.13 0.84
C CYS A 146 19.12 -37.65 2.11
N LYS A 147 19.23 -38.44 3.21
CA LYS A 147 18.70 -38.13 4.54
C LYS A 147 19.77 -37.66 5.53
N GLY A 148 21.01 -37.39 5.05
CA GLY A 148 22.08 -36.90 5.89
C GLY A 148 21.76 -35.61 6.62
N GLN A 149 22.34 -35.40 7.77
CA GLN A 149 22.20 -34.16 8.53
C GLN A 149 22.95 -33.02 7.87
N LEU A 150 22.37 -31.82 7.92
CA LEU A 150 22.96 -30.61 7.35
C LEU A 150 23.49 -29.72 8.46
N ARG A 151 24.62 -29.06 8.18
CA ARG A 151 25.25 -28.07 9.05
C ARG A 151 25.70 -26.86 8.24
N THR A 152 25.63 -25.69 8.84
CA THR A 152 26.27 -24.47 8.32
C THR A 152 27.53 -24.15 9.14
N TYR A 153 28.53 -23.62 8.45
CA TYR A 153 29.76 -23.12 9.09
C TYR A 153 30.33 -21.98 8.24
N SER A 154 31.21 -21.18 8.82
CA SER A 154 31.90 -20.11 8.10
C SER A 154 33.37 -20.43 7.96
N ILE A 155 33.95 -20.16 6.79
CA ILE A 155 35.36 -20.22 6.50
C ILE A 155 35.83 -18.80 6.24
N GLY A 156 36.72 -18.27 7.09
CA GLY A 156 37.19 -16.89 6.96
C GLY A 156 36.60 -15.92 7.99
N ASN A 157 37.04 -14.67 7.90
CA ASN A 157 36.71 -13.60 8.86
C ASN A 157 35.75 -12.55 8.33
N THR A 158 35.22 -12.73 7.10
CA THR A 158 34.27 -11.81 6.51
C THR A 158 32.86 -12.40 6.67
N SER A 159 31.86 -11.55 6.94
CA SER A 159 30.47 -11.99 7.11
C SER A 159 29.73 -12.13 5.78
N THR A 160 30.43 -12.46 4.69
CA THR A 160 29.86 -12.62 3.36
C THR A 160 29.22 -13.99 3.16
N LEU A 161 28.24 -14.07 2.25
CA LEU A 161 27.62 -15.35 1.89
C LEU A 161 28.61 -16.32 1.25
N ALA A 162 29.69 -15.83 0.64
CA ALA A 162 30.73 -16.65 0.04
C ALA A 162 31.49 -17.47 1.11
N ASP A 163 31.66 -16.92 2.30
CA ASP A 163 32.34 -17.57 3.42
C ASP A 163 31.44 -18.54 4.19
N MET A 164 30.14 -18.48 3.97
CA MET A 164 29.19 -19.40 4.59
C MET A 164 29.02 -20.66 3.73
N TRP A 165 29.18 -21.81 4.38
CA TRP A 165 29.09 -23.12 3.75
C TRP A 165 27.97 -23.96 4.37
N VAL A 166 27.39 -24.82 3.56
CA VAL A 166 26.48 -25.88 4.00
C VAL A 166 27.14 -27.22 3.69
N GLU A 167 27.13 -28.11 4.66
CA GLU A 167 27.69 -29.46 4.57
C GLU A 167 26.63 -30.49 4.96
N CYS A 168 26.62 -31.61 4.24
CA CYS A 168 25.82 -32.79 4.55
C CYS A 168 26.73 -33.90 5.09
N THR A 169 26.25 -34.67 6.05
CA THR A 169 27.00 -35.83 6.59
C THR A 169 27.35 -36.90 5.54
N CYS A 170 26.73 -36.85 4.34
CA CYS A 170 27.14 -37.71 3.21
C CYS A 170 28.42 -37.24 2.48
N GLY A 171 28.99 -36.08 2.88
CA GLY A 171 30.18 -35.48 2.28
C GLY A 171 29.89 -34.37 1.24
N ALA A 172 28.64 -34.17 0.81
CA ALA A 172 28.31 -33.07 -0.07
C ALA A 172 28.42 -31.73 0.67
N LYS A 173 29.06 -30.73 0.03
CA LYS A 173 29.21 -29.38 0.57
C LYS A 173 29.14 -28.32 -0.50
N ARG A 174 28.58 -27.14 -0.18
CA ARG A 174 28.47 -26.00 -1.08
C ARG A 174 28.50 -24.69 -0.30
N SER A 175 29.23 -23.69 -0.83
CA SER A 175 29.16 -22.31 -0.33
C SER A 175 27.78 -21.69 -0.63
N LEU A 176 27.39 -20.71 0.19
CA LEU A 176 26.22 -19.87 -0.07
C LEU A 176 26.51 -18.72 -1.05
N SER A 177 27.69 -18.70 -1.68
CA SER A 177 27.98 -17.81 -2.80
C SER A 177 26.95 -18.01 -3.90
N GLY A 178 26.29 -16.93 -4.31
CA GLY A 178 25.21 -16.97 -5.31
C GLY A 178 23.87 -17.55 -4.82
N ALA A 179 23.72 -17.88 -3.52
CA ALA A 179 22.49 -18.44 -2.97
C ALA A 179 21.28 -17.48 -3.01
N MET A 180 21.50 -16.20 -3.31
CA MET A 180 20.42 -15.22 -3.51
C MET A 180 20.13 -14.93 -5.00
N GLN A 181 20.81 -15.62 -5.92
CA GLN A 181 20.61 -15.46 -7.35
C GLN A 181 19.60 -16.50 -7.87
N LYS A 182 18.53 -16.05 -8.50
CA LYS A 182 17.45 -16.88 -9.07
C LYS A 182 17.99 -17.96 -10.01
N ASP A 183 18.96 -17.63 -10.85
CA ASP A 183 19.52 -18.51 -11.88
C ASP A 183 20.22 -19.76 -11.28
N ASN A 184 20.70 -19.67 -10.03
CA ASN A 184 21.29 -20.81 -9.34
C ASN A 184 20.26 -21.83 -8.81
N PHE A 185 18.97 -21.60 -9.04
CA PHE A 185 17.86 -22.46 -8.64
C PHE A 185 17.11 -23.03 -9.85
N GLU A 186 17.74 -23.04 -11.01
CA GLU A 186 17.16 -23.69 -12.19
C GLU A 186 16.85 -25.17 -11.88
N GLY A 187 15.60 -25.59 -12.15
CA GLY A 187 15.09 -26.91 -11.78
C GLY A 187 14.52 -27.04 -10.36
N CYS A 188 14.69 -26.02 -9.49
CA CYS A 188 14.02 -25.98 -8.19
C CYS A 188 12.66 -25.29 -8.30
N SER A 189 11.59 -26.07 -8.28
CA SER A 189 10.23 -25.57 -8.42
C SER A 189 9.64 -25.13 -7.07
N CYS A 190 8.73 -24.14 -7.11
CA CYS A 190 7.97 -23.71 -5.96
C CYS A 190 7.12 -24.85 -5.36
N SER A 191 7.13 -24.97 -4.04
CA SER A 191 6.38 -26.00 -3.31
C SER A 191 4.86 -25.78 -3.30
N GLY A 192 4.38 -24.58 -3.69
CA GLY A 192 2.98 -24.21 -3.63
C GLY A 192 2.43 -24.06 -2.21
N ARG A 193 3.29 -23.73 -1.24
CA ARG A 193 2.90 -23.61 0.18
C ARG A 193 2.52 -22.17 0.53
N HIS A 194 1.49 -22.05 1.35
CA HIS A 194 1.12 -20.83 2.06
C HIS A 194 1.21 -21.07 3.58
N PRO A 195 2.33 -20.75 4.24
CA PRO A 195 2.48 -20.97 5.70
C PRO A 195 1.38 -20.31 6.54
N PHE A 196 0.85 -19.17 6.09
CA PHE A 196 -0.24 -18.45 6.77
C PHE A 196 -1.61 -19.14 6.67
N ARG A 197 -1.70 -20.24 5.91
CA ARG A 197 -2.87 -21.14 5.77
C ARG A 197 -2.46 -22.59 6.08
N PRO A 198 -2.09 -22.92 7.32
CA PRO A 198 -1.41 -24.17 7.65
C PRO A 198 -2.22 -25.44 7.29
N HIS A 199 -3.54 -25.35 7.23
CA HIS A 199 -4.42 -26.50 6.94
C HIS A 199 -4.86 -26.59 5.46
N THR A 200 -4.35 -25.72 4.59
CA THR A 200 -4.66 -25.82 3.16
C THR A 200 -3.71 -26.76 2.44
N LYS A 201 -4.24 -27.45 1.43
CA LYS A 201 -3.39 -28.28 0.56
C LYS A 201 -2.44 -27.38 -0.25
N LYS A 202 -1.22 -27.88 -0.47
CA LYS A 202 -0.28 -27.24 -1.38
C LYS A 202 -0.89 -27.15 -2.78
N THR A 203 -0.73 -26.01 -3.43
CA THR A 203 -1.14 -25.83 -4.83
C THR A 203 -0.01 -26.27 -5.77
N LYS A 204 -0.36 -26.79 -6.96
CA LYS A 204 0.66 -26.98 -8.00
C LYS A 204 1.08 -25.60 -8.49
N CYS A 205 2.35 -25.27 -8.34
CA CYS A 205 2.95 -24.05 -8.83
C CYS A 205 4.13 -24.38 -9.76
N GLY A 206 4.08 -23.88 -10.99
CA GLY A 206 5.16 -24.06 -11.98
C GLY A 206 6.19 -22.95 -11.97
N LYS A 207 6.06 -21.97 -11.05
CA LYS A 207 6.97 -20.83 -10.99
C LYS A 207 8.31 -21.23 -10.37
N PRO A 208 9.42 -20.64 -10.83
CA PRO A 208 10.71 -20.81 -10.18
C PRO A 208 10.69 -20.22 -8.77
N VAL A 209 11.51 -20.78 -7.88
CA VAL A 209 11.72 -20.20 -6.55
C VAL A 209 12.66 -18.99 -6.64
N ILE A 210 12.39 -17.99 -5.81
CA ILE A 210 13.22 -16.81 -5.63
C ILE A 210 13.73 -16.83 -4.20
N PRO A 211 15.05 -17.04 -3.99
CA PRO A 211 15.63 -17.02 -2.67
C PRO A 211 15.62 -15.59 -2.11
N SER A 212 15.28 -15.45 -0.84
CA SER A 212 15.21 -14.16 -0.17
C SER A 212 15.62 -14.28 1.29
N GLN A 213 16.00 -13.15 1.89
CA GLN A 213 16.07 -13.07 3.33
C GLN A 213 14.68 -12.83 3.91
N ARG A 214 14.33 -13.45 5.05
CA ARG A 214 13.00 -13.33 5.64
C ARG A 214 12.57 -11.89 5.96
N GLY A 215 13.55 -11.00 6.24
CA GLY A 215 13.32 -9.57 6.49
C GLY A 215 13.46 -8.68 5.26
N ALA A 216 13.58 -9.24 4.06
CA ALA A 216 13.67 -8.44 2.83
C ALA A 216 12.32 -7.86 2.44
N SER A 217 12.32 -6.63 1.94
CA SER A 217 11.09 -5.90 1.56
C SER A 217 10.26 -6.61 0.49
N ASN A 218 10.92 -7.34 -0.41
CA ASN A 218 10.26 -8.10 -1.48
C ASN A 218 9.55 -9.38 -1.02
N VAL A 219 9.62 -9.72 0.26
CA VAL A 219 8.92 -10.88 0.83
C VAL A 219 7.43 -10.59 1.05
N TYR A 220 7.06 -9.34 1.30
CA TYR A 220 5.69 -8.97 1.57
C TYR A 220 5.40 -7.52 1.19
N PHE A 221 4.52 -7.33 0.21
CA PHE A 221 3.92 -6.05 -0.11
C PHE A 221 2.43 -6.10 0.19
N SER A 222 1.96 -5.33 1.16
CA SER A 222 0.53 -5.26 1.47
C SER A 222 -0.23 -4.65 0.29
N VAL A 223 -1.32 -5.28 -0.10
CA VAL A 223 -2.27 -4.73 -1.07
C VAL A 223 -3.45 -4.18 -0.30
N SER A 224 -3.60 -2.87 -0.30
CA SER A 224 -4.66 -2.19 0.42
C SER A 224 -5.45 -1.26 -0.50
N ARG A 225 -6.70 -1.00 -0.12
CA ARG A 225 -7.53 0.05 -0.72
C ARG A 225 -7.96 1.00 0.38
N SER A 226 -8.01 2.28 0.05
CA SER A 226 -8.44 3.28 1.02
C SER A 226 -9.50 4.21 0.44
N ALA A 227 -10.38 4.71 1.30
CA ALA A 227 -11.33 5.73 0.96
C ALA A 227 -11.32 6.84 2.00
N ILE A 228 -11.40 8.09 1.52
CA ILE A 228 -11.60 9.25 2.38
C ILE A 228 -13.07 9.33 2.73
N SER A 229 -13.37 9.41 4.01
CA SER A 229 -14.75 9.54 4.52
C SER A 229 -15.28 10.92 4.17
N ILE A 230 -16.22 10.99 3.22
CA ILE A 230 -16.76 12.21 2.64
C ILE A 230 -18.28 12.30 2.79
N PRO A 231 -18.85 13.50 2.78
CA PRO A 231 -20.30 13.69 2.62
C PRO A 231 -20.82 13.15 1.27
N PRO A 232 -22.06 12.70 1.16
CA PRO A 232 -23.04 12.52 2.25
C PRO A 232 -22.86 11.21 3.05
N TRP A 233 -21.92 10.35 2.66
CA TRP A 233 -21.72 8.99 3.17
C TRP A 233 -21.38 8.92 4.67
N ILE A 234 -20.93 10.03 5.26
CA ILE A 234 -20.66 10.14 6.71
C ILE A 234 -21.83 10.70 7.51
N ASN A 235 -22.97 10.95 6.86
CA ASN A 235 -24.18 11.45 7.53
C ASN A 235 -24.80 10.36 8.41
N PRO A 236 -25.47 10.73 9.50
CA PRO A 236 -26.10 9.78 10.41
C PRO A 236 -27.09 8.82 9.72
N LEU A 237 -27.78 9.27 8.67
CA LEU A 237 -28.69 8.43 7.88
C LEU A 237 -27.93 7.29 7.18
N TYR A 238 -26.81 7.58 6.53
CA TYR A 238 -26.01 6.55 5.86
C TYR A 238 -25.38 5.56 6.85
N ASN A 239 -24.93 6.05 8.01
CA ASN A 239 -24.42 5.17 9.08
C ASN A 239 -25.52 4.21 9.56
N LEU A 240 -26.74 4.72 9.77
CA LEU A 240 -27.88 3.91 10.19
C LEU A 240 -28.31 2.92 9.09
N LEU A 241 -28.25 3.33 7.81
CA LEU A 241 -28.48 2.44 6.67
C LEU A 241 -27.45 1.30 6.64
N ASP A 242 -26.18 1.60 6.82
CA ASP A 242 -25.13 0.60 6.81
C ASP A 242 -25.24 -0.40 7.99
N GLU A 243 -25.67 0.07 9.16
CA GLU A 243 -25.94 -0.81 10.32
C GLU A 243 -27.06 -1.81 10.03
N HIS A 244 -28.09 -1.39 9.29
CA HIS A 244 -29.28 -2.19 8.99
C HIS A 244 -29.32 -2.74 7.56
N LEU A 245 -28.29 -2.53 6.75
CA LEU A 245 -28.30 -2.86 5.32
C LEU A 245 -28.63 -4.32 5.06
N ARG A 246 -27.98 -5.22 5.81
CA ARG A 246 -28.23 -6.66 5.68
C ARG A 246 -29.68 -7.00 5.98
N LEU A 247 -30.23 -6.44 7.06
CA LEU A 247 -31.64 -6.64 7.42
C LEU A 247 -32.58 -6.10 6.33
N ILE A 248 -32.25 -4.93 5.75
CA ILE A 248 -33.02 -4.35 4.65
C ILE A 248 -33.01 -5.29 3.44
N MET A 249 -31.83 -5.84 3.11
CA MET A 249 -31.68 -6.75 1.97
C MET A 249 -32.39 -8.10 2.19
N ASP A 250 -32.25 -8.70 3.38
CA ASP A 250 -32.95 -9.95 3.74
C ASP A 250 -34.47 -9.76 3.67
N TYR A 251 -34.99 -8.64 4.22
CA TYR A 251 -36.43 -8.32 4.16
C TYR A 251 -36.92 -7.96 2.76
N LYS A 252 -36.06 -7.35 1.93
CA LYS A 252 -36.37 -7.06 0.52
C LYS A 252 -36.46 -8.34 -0.30
N GLU A 253 -35.58 -9.31 -0.02
CA GLU A 253 -35.59 -10.63 -0.68
C GLU A 253 -36.85 -11.43 -0.29
N ASP A 254 -37.22 -11.43 0.99
CA ASP A 254 -38.35 -12.21 1.49
C ASP A 254 -39.72 -11.61 1.17
N TRP A 255 -39.86 -10.27 1.21
CA TRP A 255 -41.15 -9.56 1.14
C TRP A 255 -41.15 -8.36 0.18
N GLY A 256 -40.16 -8.18 -0.65
CA GLY A 256 -40.09 -7.06 -1.60
C GLY A 256 -40.10 -5.69 -0.89
N GLU A 257 -40.78 -4.73 -1.49
CA GLU A 257 -40.89 -3.35 -0.96
C GLU A 257 -41.67 -3.27 0.38
N GLU A 258 -42.57 -4.21 0.67
CA GLU A 258 -43.22 -4.27 1.98
C GLU A 258 -42.19 -4.59 3.09
N GLY A 259 -41.23 -5.44 2.80
CA GLY A 259 -40.15 -5.74 3.72
C GLY A 259 -39.30 -4.50 4.02
N VAL A 260 -38.91 -3.77 2.98
CA VAL A 260 -38.16 -2.50 3.14
C VAL A 260 -38.98 -1.50 3.99
N THR A 261 -40.30 -1.41 3.75
CA THR A 261 -41.17 -0.52 4.50
C THR A 261 -41.26 -0.89 5.98
N LYS A 262 -41.29 -2.19 6.31
CA LYS A 262 -41.24 -2.66 7.73
C LYS A 262 -39.96 -2.23 8.44
N VAL A 263 -38.82 -2.35 7.77
CA VAL A 263 -37.53 -1.94 8.34
C VAL A 263 -37.47 -0.42 8.49
N TYR A 264 -37.90 0.33 7.46
CA TYR A 264 -38.03 1.81 7.53
C TYR A 264 -38.86 2.25 8.72
N ASN A 265 -40.09 1.75 8.85
CA ASN A 265 -41.00 2.12 9.95
C ASN A 265 -40.43 1.83 11.33
N LYS A 266 -39.62 0.78 11.46
CA LYS A 266 -39.08 0.37 12.75
C LYS A 266 -37.84 1.14 13.18
N TYR A 267 -36.97 1.53 12.24
CA TYR A 267 -35.63 2.04 12.58
C TYR A 267 -35.37 3.46 12.08
N PHE A 268 -36.13 3.96 11.08
CA PHE A 268 -35.84 5.23 10.41
C PHE A 268 -36.93 6.26 10.52
N ALA A 269 -38.20 5.87 10.54
CA ALA A 269 -39.36 6.76 10.44
C ALA A 269 -39.44 7.88 11.49
N ASP A 270 -38.88 7.64 12.70
CA ASP A 270 -38.84 8.65 13.76
C ASP A 270 -37.83 9.78 13.50
N ARG A 271 -36.92 9.62 12.54
CA ARG A 271 -35.80 10.56 12.33
C ARG A 271 -35.68 11.09 10.92
N TYR A 272 -36.18 10.34 9.92
CA TYR A 272 -35.99 10.64 8.50
C TYR A 272 -37.28 10.41 7.74
N SER A 273 -37.55 11.27 6.74
CA SER A 273 -38.67 11.06 5.83
C SER A 273 -38.47 9.83 4.95
N ARG A 274 -39.56 9.28 4.43
CA ARG A 274 -39.45 8.14 3.51
C ARG A 274 -38.68 8.50 2.24
N GLU A 275 -38.83 9.71 1.74
CA GLU A 275 -38.15 10.21 0.54
C GLU A 275 -36.62 10.27 0.77
N GLU A 276 -36.16 10.84 1.91
CA GLU A 276 -34.73 10.86 2.28
C GLU A 276 -34.15 9.44 2.39
N PHE A 277 -34.89 8.54 3.02
CA PHE A 277 -34.50 7.15 3.15
C PHE A 277 -34.37 6.44 1.80
N ASP A 278 -35.37 6.58 0.91
CA ASP A 278 -35.36 5.92 -0.40
C ASP A 278 -34.22 6.42 -1.28
N VAL A 279 -33.97 7.73 -1.33
CA VAL A 279 -32.86 8.35 -2.06
C VAL A 279 -31.50 7.85 -1.50
N ALA A 280 -31.38 7.80 -0.19
CA ALA A 280 -30.14 7.34 0.45
C ALA A 280 -29.92 5.84 0.22
N LEU A 281 -30.98 5.03 0.31
CA LEU A 281 -30.92 3.59 0.05
C LEU A 281 -30.56 3.29 -1.41
N GLU A 282 -31.17 3.99 -2.37
CA GLU A 282 -30.83 3.85 -3.79
C GLU A 282 -29.33 4.13 -4.04
N LYS A 283 -28.83 5.27 -3.54
CA LYS A 283 -27.41 5.62 -3.62
C LYS A 283 -26.54 4.58 -2.95
N ARG A 284 -26.97 4.05 -1.81
CA ARG A 284 -26.19 3.04 -1.05
C ARG A 284 -26.15 1.67 -1.74
N LEU A 285 -27.21 1.30 -2.44
CA LEU A 285 -27.31 0.05 -3.18
C LEU A 285 -26.63 0.12 -4.56
N ARG A 286 -26.18 1.29 -4.99
CA ARG A 286 -25.40 1.42 -6.23
C ARG A 286 -24.18 0.53 -6.16
N ASN A 287 -24.04 -0.36 -7.11
CA ASN A 287 -22.89 -1.23 -7.22
C ASN A 287 -21.69 -0.44 -7.76
N ILE A 288 -20.66 -0.27 -6.95
CA ILE A 288 -19.38 0.35 -7.34
C ILE A 288 -18.50 -0.77 -7.90
N LYS A 289 -18.12 -0.65 -9.16
CA LYS A 289 -17.36 -1.68 -9.86
C LYS A 289 -15.87 -1.35 -9.94
N GLU A 290 -15.54 -0.06 -10.05
CA GLU A 290 -14.18 0.41 -10.26
C GLU A 290 -13.73 1.31 -9.10
N PHE A 291 -12.47 1.21 -8.73
CA PHE A 291 -11.89 2.05 -7.68
C PHE A 291 -11.88 3.54 -8.07
N THR A 292 -11.80 3.83 -9.36
CA THR A 292 -11.91 5.19 -9.91
C THR A 292 -13.22 5.89 -9.58
N GLU A 293 -14.33 5.16 -9.46
CA GLU A 293 -15.60 5.73 -9.02
C GLU A 293 -15.52 6.27 -7.59
N ILE A 294 -14.78 5.59 -6.70
CA ILE A 294 -14.54 6.08 -5.32
C ILE A 294 -13.73 7.37 -5.35
N LYS A 295 -12.65 7.41 -6.15
CA LYS A 295 -11.84 8.64 -6.33
C LYS A 295 -12.68 9.79 -6.91
N GLN A 296 -13.55 9.52 -7.87
CA GLN A 296 -14.47 10.55 -8.43
C GLN A 296 -15.40 11.11 -7.35
N MET A 297 -16.02 10.25 -6.52
CA MET A 297 -16.88 10.72 -5.43
C MET A 297 -16.13 11.59 -4.42
N GLU A 298 -14.87 11.24 -4.11
CA GLU A 298 -14.02 12.04 -3.22
C GLU A 298 -13.67 13.39 -3.84
N TYR A 299 -13.28 13.39 -5.11
CA TYR A 299 -12.97 14.60 -5.86
C TYR A 299 -14.18 15.54 -5.90
N ASP A 300 -15.38 15.01 -6.21
CA ASP A 300 -16.61 15.80 -6.22
C ASP A 300 -16.94 16.39 -4.85
N ALA A 301 -16.79 15.62 -3.78
CA ALA A 301 -17.04 16.10 -2.42
C ALA A 301 -16.03 17.19 -1.98
N ILE A 302 -14.78 17.11 -2.41
CA ILE A 302 -13.77 18.12 -2.10
C ILE A 302 -14.02 19.39 -2.92
N THR A 303 -14.31 19.25 -4.22
CA THR A 303 -14.48 20.38 -5.13
C THR A 303 -15.82 21.11 -4.94
N HIS A 304 -16.85 20.43 -4.39
CA HIS A 304 -18.16 21.00 -4.09
C HIS A 304 -18.44 21.11 -2.59
N HIS A 305 -17.39 21.20 -1.77
CA HIS A 305 -17.50 21.20 -0.30
C HIS A 305 -18.38 22.32 0.27
N ALA A 306 -18.56 23.44 -0.47
CA ALA A 306 -19.44 24.56 -0.09
C ALA A 306 -20.92 24.34 -0.48
N ASP A 307 -21.24 23.31 -1.27
CA ASP A 307 -22.60 22.98 -1.63
C ASP A 307 -23.34 22.36 -0.43
N PRO A 308 -24.56 22.78 -0.10
CA PRO A 308 -25.38 22.18 0.97
C PRO A 308 -25.55 20.66 0.85
N ALA A 309 -25.52 20.10 -0.35
CA ALA A 309 -25.59 18.65 -0.58
C ALA A 309 -24.38 17.90 0.02
N TYR A 310 -23.25 18.58 0.17
CA TYR A 310 -22.02 18.07 0.80
C TYR A 310 -21.79 18.63 2.21
N GLU A 311 -22.67 19.52 2.70
CA GLU A 311 -22.63 19.98 4.07
C GLU A 311 -23.01 18.85 5.01
N SER A 312 -22.09 18.41 5.82
CA SER A 312 -22.33 17.29 6.73
C SER A 312 -21.40 17.29 7.93
N ASN A 313 -21.49 16.24 8.67
CA ASN A 313 -20.77 15.94 9.90
C ASN A 313 -19.32 16.45 9.91
N LYS A 314 -19.13 17.71 10.33
CA LYS A 314 -17.84 18.41 10.47
C LYS A 314 -16.84 17.66 11.38
N LYS A 315 -17.28 16.53 11.98
CA LYS A 315 -16.41 15.68 12.81
C LYS A 315 -15.40 14.87 11.98
N HIS A 316 -15.78 14.45 10.76
CA HIS A 316 -14.97 13.56 9.94
C HIS A 316 -14.39 14.22 8.69
N PHE A 317 -15.06 15.27 8.19
CA PHE A 317 -14.60 16.02 7.04
C PHE A 317 -14.88 17.50 7.22
N LYS A 318 -13.87 18.36 7.07
CA LYS A 318 -14.01 19.81 7.07
C LYS A 318 -13.02 20.41 6.09
N ALA A 319 -13.52 21.19 5.14
CA ALA A 319 -12.75 21.82 4.09
C ALA A 319 -12.97 23.34 4.09
N GLU A 320 -11.93 24.09 3.72
CA GLU A 320 -11.89 25.54 3.64
C GLU A 320 -11.13 25.92 2.37
N GLU A 321 -11.60 26.92 1.62
CA GLU A 321 -10.98 27.39 0.39
C GLU A 321 -10.66 28.87 0.51
N ASP A 322 -9.42 29.24 0.12
CA ASP A 322 -9.00 30.62 0.02
C ASP A 322 -8.90 31.06 -1.45
N PRO A 323 -9.19 32.33 -1.79
CA PRO A 323 -9.10 32.80 -3.17
C PRO A 323 -7.65 32.76 -3.67
N LEU A 324 -7.46 32.28 -4.90
CA LEU A 324 -6.17 32.20 -5.54
C LEU A 324 -5.71 33.57 -6.07
N PRO A 325 -4.45 33.96 -5.90
CA PRO A 325 -3.86 35.13 -6.58
C PRO A 325 -3.73 34.90 -8.09
N SER A 326 -3.75 36.00 -8.86
CA SER A 326 -3.76 35.97 -10.32
C SER A 326 -2.71 35.04 -10.96
N PRO A 327 -1.45 35.02 -10.55
CA PRO A 327 -0.45 34.12 -11.16
C PRO A 327 -0.81 32.63 -11.04
N LEU A 328 -1.43 32.23 -9.93
CA LEU A 328 -1.82 30.84 -9.70
C LEU A 328 -3.09 30.43 -10.44
N GLN A 329 -4.03 31.36 -10.72
CA GLN A 329 -5.31 31.06 -11.40
C GLN A 329 -5.14 30.50 -12.81
N LYS A 330 -4.01 30.81 -13.46
CA LYS A 330 -3.65 30.21 -14.76
C LYS A 330 -3.50 28.69 -14.65
N TYR A 331 -2.84 28.22 -13.60
CA TYR A 331 -2.43 26.81 -13.44
C TYR A 331 -3.35 26.00 -12.57
N PHE A 332 -3.99 26.62 -11.59
CA PHE A 332 -4.86 25.97 -10.61
C PHE A 332 -6.26 26.58 -10.62
N LYS A 333 -7.24 25.72 -10.48
CA LYS A 333 -8.64 26.15 -10.35
C LYS A 333 -8.97 26.52 -8.91
N ARG A 334 -8.44 25.74 -7.94
CA ARG A 334 -8.61 25.98 -6.51
C ARG A 334 -7.54 25.30 -5.67
N VAL A 335 -7.40 25.77 -4.44
CA VAL A 335 -6.66 25.12 -3.36
C VAL A 335 -7.60 25.00 -2.16
N VAL A 336 -7.82 23.79 -1.68
CA VAL A 336 -8.72 23.50 -0.57
C VAL A 336 -7.92 22.94 0.60
N ARG A 337 -8.01 23.59 1.75
CA ARG A 337 -7.45 23.15 3.01
C ARG A 337 -8.44 22.22 3.70
N ILE A 338 -8.08 20.96 3.87
CA ILE A 338 -8.90 19.96 4.56
C ILE A 338 -8.41 19.86 5.99
N THR A 339 -9.08 20.58 6.90
CA THR A 339 -8.71 20.70 8.31
C THR A 339 -9.09 19.46 9.12
N ARG A 340 -9.98 18.63 8.61
CA ARG A 340 -10.33 17.31 9.15
C ARG A 340 -10.55 16.33 8.03
N LEU A 341 -9.82 15.24 8.08
CA LEU A 341 -9.87 14.16 7.13
C LEU A 341 -9.88 12.83 7.90
N ARG A 342 -10.75 11.92 7.50
CA ARG A 342 -10.76 10.54 7.99
C ARG A 342 -10.57 9.60 6.81
N GLU A 343 -9.54 8.76 6.85
CA GLU A 343 -9.27 7.72 5.86
C GLU A 343 -9.59 6.34 6.47
N VAL A 344 -10.31 5.51 5.72
CA VAL A 344 -10.47 4.08 6.00
C VAL A 344 -9.58 3.31 5.05
N LYS A 345 -8.58 2.61 5.59
CA LYS A 345 -7.63 1.80 4.83
C LYS A 345 -7.87 0.33 5.10
N VAL A 346 -8.14 -0.45 4.06
CA VAL A 346 -8.52 -1.86 4.12
C VAL A 346 -7.43 -2.72 3.48
N LEU A 347 -7.00 -3.76 4.18
CA LEU A 347 -6.11 -4.77 3.62
C LEU A 347 -6.94 -5.80 2.84
N ILE A 348 -6.62 -6.00 1.57
CA ILE A 348 -7.31 -6.97 0.70
C ILE A 348 -6.48 -8.21 0.40
N GLY A 349 -5.16 -8.10 0.55
CA GLY A 349 -4.22 -9.17 0.26
C GLY A 349 -2.77 -8.69 0.31
N PHE A 350 -1.92 -9.44 -0.35
CA PHE A 350 -0.51 -9.09 -0.51
C PHE A 350 0.06 -9.66 -1.81
N THR A 351 1.19 -9.11 -2.24
CA THR A 351 2.04 -9.68 -3.28
C THR A 351 3.42 -10.00 -2.72
N ARG A 352 4.20 -10.79 -3.47
CA ARG A 352 5.61 -11.06 -3.20
C ARG A 352 6.41 -10.78 -4.47
N VAL A 353 7.70 -10.50 -4.30
CA VAL A 353 8.64 -10.18 -5.39
C VAL A 353 8.44 -8.77 -5.94
N ASP A 354 7.23 -8.47 -6.42
CA ASP A 354 6.87 -7.17 -6.99
C ASP A 354 5.66 -6.57 -6.27
N ALA A 355 5.65 -5.26 -6.08
CA ALA A 355 4.50 -4.53 -5.56
C ALA A 355 3.36 -4.47 -6.60
N SER A 356 2.12 -4.46 -6.11
CA SER A 356 0.92 -4.28 -6.95
C SER A 356 0.76 -2.84 -7.43
N ASP A 357 -0.07 -2.64 -8.47
CA ASP A 357 -0.56 -1.30 -8.82
C ASP A 357 -1.68 -0.89 -7.85
N PRO A 358 -1.57 0.25 -7.17
CA PRO A 358 -2.58 0.70 -6.22
C PRO A 358 -3.89 1.14 -6.88
N ASP A 359 -3.85 1.57 -8.14
CA ASP A 359 -5.02 2.06 -8.89
C ASP A 359 -5.70 0.98 -9.73
N ALA A 360 -5.02 -0.13 -10.03
CA ALA A 360 -5.63 -1.25 -10.74
C ALA A 360 -6.53 -2.06 -9.81
N ASP A 361 -7.66 -2.54 -10.32
CA ASP A 361 -8.56 -3.39 -9.55
C ASP A 361 -7.86 -4.69 -9.11
N ALA A 362 -8.25 -5.22 -7.96
CA ALA A 362 -7.60 -6.40 -7.40
C ALA A 362 -7.75 -7.63 -8.31
N ASP A 363 -8.89 -7.73 -8.99
CA ASP A 363 -9.21 -8.84 -9.90
C ASP A 363 -8.38 -8.78 -11.20
N ASP A 364 -7.84 -7.61 -11.53
CA ASP A 364 -6.99 -7.38 -12.72
C ASP A 364 -5.50 -7.67 -12.46
N GLN A 365 -5.13 -8.09 -11.25
CA GLN A 365 -3.76 -8.38 -10.86
C GLN A 365 -3.62 -9.83 -10.40
N PRO A 366 -3.18 -10.74 -11.27
CA PRO A 366 -3.22 -12.20 -11.03
C PRO A 366 -2.27 -12.67 -9.91
N ASN A 367 -1.31 -11.85 -9.52
CA ASN A 367 -0.31 -12.19 -8.49
C ASN A 367 -0.72 -11.76 -7.06
N ILE A 368 -1.90 -11.17 -6.87
CA ILE A 368 -2.40 -10.83 -5.55
C ILE A 368 -2.89 -12.09 -4.83
N VAL A 369 -2.30 -12.36 -3.68
CA VAL A 369 -2.83 -13.36 -2.74
C VAL A 369 -3.88 -12.68 -1.87
N THR A 370 -5.15 -12.89 -2.18
CA THR A 370 -6.25 -12.33 -1.41
C THR A 370 -6.35 -13.00 -0.04
N ILE A 371 -6.68 -12.22 1.00
CA ILE A 371 -7.01 -12.75 2.33
C ILE A 371 -8.48 -13.16 2.38
N SER A 372 -8.83 -14.02 3.33
CA SER A 372 -10.19 -14.54 3.47
C SER A 372 -11.15 -13.45 3.95
N LYS A 373 -12.35 -13.41 3.36
CA LYS A 373 -13.40 -12.42 3.70
C LYS A 373 -14.29 -12.85 4.91
N GLY A 374 -13.83 -13.80 5.71
CA GLY A 374 -14.61 -14.33 6.84
C GLY A 374 -15.68 -15.35 6.44
N LYS A 375 -16.31 -15.99 7.43
CA LYS A 375 -17.43 -16.91 7.24
C LYS A 375 -18.71 -16.26 7.75
N GLY A 376 -19.80 -16.32 6.97
CA GLY A 376 -21.09 -15.68 7.29
C GLY A 376 -21.07 -14.21 6.91
N GLU A 377 -20.94 -13.28 7.85
CA GLU A 377 -20.69 -11.87 7.57
C GLU A 377 -19.33 -11.73 6.87
N LYS A 378 -19.33 -11.20 5.65
CA LYS A 378 -18.11 -10.94 4.88
C LYS A 378 -17.43 -9.69 5.40
N TRP A 379 -16.16 -9.79 5.76
CA TRP A 379 -15.41 -8.66 6.30
C TRP A 379 -13.93 -8.71 5.92
N LEU A 380 -13.27 -7.56 6.00
CA LEU A 380 -11.83 -7.43 5.85
C LEU A 380 -11.25 -6.58 7.01
N PRO A 381 -9.97 -6.78 7.36
CA PRO A 381 -9.31 -5.96 8.37
C PRO A 381 -9.02 -4.57 7.81
N ALA A 382 -9.28 -3.54 8.61
CA ALA A 382 -9.08 -2.15 8.25
C ALA A 382 -8.53 -1.34 9.43
N ALA A 383 -7.94 -0.19 9.10
CA ALA A 383 -7.56 0.83 10.06
C ALA A 383 -8.21 2.16 9.68
N VAL A 384 -8.51 2.95 10.70
CA VAL A 384 -8.96 4.34 10.55
C VAL A 384 -7.80 5.25 10.88
N VAL A 385 -7.56 6.21 10.01
CA VAL A 385 -6.54 7.24 10.16
C VAL A 385 -7.25 8.59 10.11
N ASN A 386 -7.03 9.43 11.12
CA ASN A 386 -7.51 10.80 11.12
C ASN A 386 -6.34 11.72 10.75
N GLY A 387 -6.62 12.74 9.95
CA GLY A 387 -5.58 13.60 9.40
C GLY A 387 -6.10 14.95 8.96
N GLU A 388 -5.25 15.61 8.22
CA GLU A 388 -5.47 16.89 7.55
C GLU A 388 -4.76 16.89 6.20
N GLY A 389 -5.14 17.79 5.31
CA GLY A 389 -4.53 17.81 3.98
C GLY A 389 -4.74 19.11 3.21
N ILE A 390 -4.06 19.18 2.07
CA ILE A 390 -4.16 20.26 1.10
C ILE A 390 -4.48 19.63 -0.25
N PHE A 391 -5.63 19.98 -0.80
CA PHE A 391 -6.04 19.57 -2.13
C PHE A 391 -5.78 20.70 -3.11
N ILE A 392 -5.19 20.38 -4.26
CA ILE A 392 -4.88 21.31 -5.34
C ILE A 392 -5.54 20.80 -6.62
N GLU A 393 -6.50 21.56 -7.15
CA GLU A 393 -7.15 21.27 -8.44
C GLU A 393 -6.45 22.03 -9.56
N PHE A 394 -5.98 21.31 -10.57
CA PHE A 394 -5.34 21.89 -11.76
C PHE A 394 -6.39 22.48 -12.71
N ASN A 395 -5.98 23.54 -13.43
CA ASN A 395 -6.82 24.16 -14.45
C ASN A 395 -6.79 23.29 -15.72
N LYS A 396 -7.94 22.67 -16.04
CA LYS A 396 -8.08 21.79 -17.20
C LYS A 396 -7.87 22.49 -18.54
N ASP A 397 -8.26 23.77 -18.64
CA ASP A 397 -8.09 24.54 -19.87
C ASP A 397 -6.60 24.77 -20.16
N THR A 398 -5.82 25.11 -19.14
CA THR A 398 -4.36 25.26 -19.27
C THR A 398 -3.68 23.91 -19.55
N ILE A 399 -4.10 22.83 -18.91
CA ILE A 399 -3.64 21.47 -19.24
C ILE A 399 -3.94 21.14 -20.71
N GLY A 400 -5.14 21.44 -21.20
CA GLY A 400 -5.53 21.19 -22.58
C GLY A 400 -4.65 21.96 -23.58
N GLN A 401 -4.32 23.23 -23.29
CA GLN A 401 -3.41 24.05 -24.09
C GLN A 401 -1.99 23.50 -24.06
N TRP A 402 -1.47 23.13 -22.89
CA TRP A 402 -0.15 22.56 -22.71
C TRP A 402 0.04 21.24 -23.49
N LEU A 403 -0.95 20.37 -23.50
CA LEU A 403 -0.93 19.13 -24.29
C LEU A 403 -0.89 19.35 -25.81
N GLN A 404 -1.26 20.54 -26.31
CA GLN A 404 -1.15 20.89 -27.75
C GLN A 404 0.28 21.28 -28.15
N VAL A 405 1.19 21.55 -27.23
CA VAL A 405 2.60 21.79 -27.52
C VAL A 405 3.20 20.49 -28.09
N GLY A 406 3.85 20.58 -29.25
CA GLY A 406 4.29 19.41 -30.01
C GLY A 406 5.23 18.48 -29.22
N THR A 407 6.17 19.08 -28.48
CA THR A 407 7.13 18.37 -27.62
C THR A 407 6.44 17.69 -26.42
N VAL A 408 5.41 18.32 -25.86
CA VAL A 408 4.59 17.75 -24.78
C VAL A 408 3.73 16.60 -25.29
N ASN A 409 3.10 16.76 -26.47
CA ASN A 409 2.29 15.69 -27.07
C ASN A 409 3.15 14.45 -27.36
N ALA A 410 4.37 14.65 -27.85
CA ALA A 410 5.29 13.56 -28.15
C ALA A 410 5.68 12.78 -26.88
N ILE A 411 6.10 13.48 -25.82
CA ILE A 411 6.49 12.82 -24.55
C ILE A 411 5.28 12.20 -23.84
N SER A 412 4.09 12.78 -23.97
CA SER A 412 2.85 12.21 -23.43
C SER A 412 2.56 10.82 -24.02
N LYS A 413 2.67 10.67 -25.35
CA LYS A 413 2.54 9.38 -26.02
C LYS A 413 3.60 8.38 -25.59
N GLN A 414 4.82 8.82 -25.37
CA GLN A 414 5.90 7.97 -24.88
C GLN A 414 5.61 7.43 -23.47
N TYR A 415 5.04 8.24 -22.57
CA TYR A 415 4.60 7.78 -21.25
C TYR A 415 3.45 6.78 -21.35
N GLU A 416 2.46 7.04 -22.21
CA GLU A 416 1.35 6.11 -22.45
C GLU A 416 1.84 4.75 -22.95
N GLU A 417 2.79 4.75 -23.87
CA GLU A 417 3.36 3.55 -24.47
C GLU A 417 4.20 2.77 -23.46
N SER A 418 5.10 3.46 -22.73
CA SER A 418 5.88 2.87 -21.64
C SER A 418 5.01 2.26 -20.55
N TYR A 419 3.94 2.95 -20.13
CA TYR A 419 3.00 2.42 -19.14
C TYR A 419 2.24 1.19 -19.66
N ARG A 420 1.83 1.19 -20.92
CA ARG A 420 1.17 0.04 -21.55
C ARG A 420 2.11 -1.16 -21.63
N GLU A 421 3.37 -0.95 -22.03
CA GLU A 421 4.38 -2.01 -22.07
C GLU A 421 4.63 -2.59 -20.67
N PHE A 422 4.78 -1.74 -19.65
CA PHE A 422 4.96 -2.16 -18.28
C PHE A 422 3.78 -3.02 -17.79
N CYS A 423 2.54 -2.58 -18.01
CA CYS A 423 1.34 -3.35 -17.65
C CYS A 423 1.29 -4.71 -18.39
N ASN A 424 1.63 -4.74 -19.68
CA ASN A 424 1.69 -5.98 -20.47
C ASN A 424 2.73 -6.96 -19.90
N GLN A 425 3.92 -6.50 -19.54
CA GLN A 425 4.96 -7.34 -18.92
C GLN A 425 4.50 -7.92 -17.58
N LYS A 426 3.78 -7.14 -16.78
CA LYS A 426 3.22 -7.56 -15.49
C LYS A 426 1.90 -8.33 -15.63
N LYS A 427 1.31 -8.41 -16.84
CA LYS A 427 -0.01 -8.98 -17.13
C LYS A 427 -1.14 -8.28 -16.35
N TRP A 428 -1.02 -6.97 -16.17
CA TRP A 428 -2.04 -6.13 -15.56
C TRP A 428 -2.99 -5.57 -16.63
N THR A 429 -4.26 -5.45 -16.29
CA THR A 429 -5.23 -4.75 -17.13
C THR A 429 -5.04 -3.24 -17.00
N VAL A 430 -5.02 -2.52 -18.12
CA VAL A 430 -4.94 -1.06 -18.14
C VAL A 430 -6.34 -0.47 -18.09
N ASN A 431 -6.75 0.05 -16.95
CA ASN A 431 -8.06 0.70 -16.79
C ASN A 431 -8.02 2.16 -17.18
N ILE A 432 -6.97 2.89 -16.78
CA ILE A 432 -6.73 4.28 -17.16
C ILE A 432 -5.30 4.41 -17.69
N LEU A 433 -5.17 4.93 -18.92
CA LEU A 433 -3.89 5.14 -19.54
C LEU A 433 -3.22 6.39 -18.97
N ARG A 434 -2.10 6.23 -18.28
CA ARG A 434 -1.35 7.33 -17.66
C ARG A 434 -0.50 8.04 -18.68
N ASN A 435 -0.60 9.35 -18.74
CA ASN A 435 0.04 10.24 -19.70
C ASN A 435 0.86 11.36 -19.00
N ALA A 436 1.33 12.34 -19.76
CA ALA A 436 2.10 13.46 -19.22
C ALA A 436 1.36 14.25 -18.11
N VAL A 437 0.03 14.31 -18.13
CA VAL A 437 -0.76 14.98 -17.07
C VAL A 437 -0.64 14.23 -15.75
N TYR A 438 -0.73 12.89 -15.77
CA TYR A 438 -0.50 12.09 -14.59
C TYR A 438 0.92 12.30 -14.04
N VAL A 439 1.92 12.24 -14.92
CA VAL A 439 3.34 12.44 -14.55
C VAL A 439 3.58 13.84 -13.97
N LEU A 440 2.98 14.88 -14.55
CA LEU A 440 3.03 16.25 -14.05
C LEU A 440 2.47 16.32 -12.61
N MET A 441 1.25 15.84 -12.39
CA MET A 441 0.59 15.88 -11.07
C MET A 441 1.36 15.08 -10.03
N HIS A 442 1.82 13.90 -10.40
CA HIS A 442 2.57 13.00 -9.52
C HIS A 442 3.94 13.60 -9.15
N THR A 443 4.68 14.13 -10.12
CA THR A 443 5.97 14.76 -9.85
C THR A 443 5.82 16.02 -9.00
N PHE A 444 4.83 16.85 -9.32
CA PHE A 444 4.56 18.06 -8.54
C PHE A 444 4.19 17.75 -7.09
N SER A 445 3.40 16.66 -6.85
CA SER A 445 3.10 16.22 -5.48
C SER A 445 4.36 15.85 -4.72
N HIS A 446 5.30 15.13 -5.34
CA HIS A 446 6.58 14.74 -4.73
C HIS A 446 7.45 15.94 -4.37
N LEU A 447 7.57 16.91 -5.28
CA LEU A 447 8.34 18.12 -5.03
C LEU A 447 7.77 18.91 -3.86
N LEU A 448 6.43 19.02 -3.76
CA LEU A 448 5.76 19.67 -2.64
C LEU A 448 5.92 18.90 -1.33
N ILE A 449 5.79 17.57 -1.35
CA ILE A 449 5.97 16.72 -0.13
C ILE A 449 7.37 16.92 0.46
N LYS A 450 8.41 17.00 -0.37
CA LYS A 450 9.79 17.25 0.08
C LYS A 450 9.89 18.60 0.82
N GLN A 451 9.35 19.67 0.23
CA GLN A 451 9.38 21.01 0.84
C GLN A 451 8.49 21.09 2.11
N MET A 452 7.30 20.49 2.07
CA MET A 452 6.43 20.43 3.23
C MET A 452 7.07 19.68 4.39
N ALA A 453 7.76 18.58 4.14
CA ALA A 453 8.49 17.83 5.16
C ALA A 453 9.58 18.69 5.82
N MET A 454 10.34 19.44 5.04
CA MET A 454 11.38 20.33 5.57
C MET A 454 10.79 21.50 6.38
N SER A 455 9.67 22.07 5.92
CA SER A 455 9.07 23.25 6.54
C SER A 455 8.22 22.94 7.76
N SER A 456 7.59 21.76 7.84
CA SER A 456 6.68 21.38 8.92
C SER A 456 7.31 20.52 10.01
N GLY A 457 8.50 19.97 9.76
CA GLY A 457 9.13 18.99 10.63
C GLY A 457 8.50 17.59 10.61
N TYR A 458 7.52 17.35 9.73
CA TYR A 458 7.05 15.99 9.44
C TYR A 458 8.12 15.20 8.71
N SER A 459 8.19 13.89 8.97
CA SER A 459 8.94 12.99 8.09
C SER A 459 8.26 12.96 6.71
N SER A 460 9.05 12.91 5.62
CA SER A 460 8.51 12.73 4.28
C SER A 460 7.68 11.45 4.12
N ALA A 461 7.90 10.45 4.97
CA ALA A 461 7.08 9.24 5.05
C ALA A 461 5.72 9.44 5.77
N ALA A 462 5.52 10.56 6.45
CA ALA A 462 4.28 10.88 7.15
C ALA A 462 3.28 11.65 6.28
N ILE A 463 3.76 12.34 5.25
CA ILE A 463 2.92 13.05 4.27
C ILE A 463 2.72 12.12 3.09
N ARG A 464 1.47 11.88 2.72
CA ARG A 464 1.05 11.00 1.63
C ARG A 464 0.44 11.82 0.50
N GLU A 465 0.48 11.25 -0.68
CA GLU A 465 -0.26 11.77 -1.82
C GLU A 465 -1.49 10.92 -2.14
N ARG A 466 -2.46 11.55 -2.81
CA ARG A 466 -3.58 10.91 -3.48
C ARG A 466 -3.84 11.65 -4.78
N ILE A 467 -3.71 10.96 -5.90
CA ILE A 467 -3.80 11.55 -7.24
C ILE A 467 -5.20 11.29 -7.79
N TYR A 468 -5.89 12.35 -8.16
CA TYR A 468 -7.19 12.32 -8.84
C TYR A 468 -6.96 12.60 -10.31
N PHE A 469 -6.86 11.55 -11.10
CA PHE A 469 -6.59 11.59 -12.53
C PHE A 469 -7.67 10.84 -13.31
N GLY A 470 -8.19 11.46 -14.39
CA GLY A 470 -9.21 10.92 -15.27
C GLY A 470 -9.92 12.03 -16.03
N ASP A 471 -10.90 11.70 -16.86
CA ASP A 471 -11.60 12.66 -17.72
C ASP A 471 -12.19 13.85 -16.94
N ASN A 472 -12.74 13.58 -15.77
CA ASN A 472 -13.37 14.58 -14.91
C ASN A 472 -12.52 14.99 -13.70
N MET A 473 -11.36 14.40 -13.51
CA MET A 473 -10.48 14.64 -12.35
C MET A 473 -9.12 15.16 -12.80
N SER A 474 -8.65 16.24 -12.18
CA SER A 474 -7.30 16.77 -12.35
C SER A 474 -6.83 17.42 -11.05
N GLY A 475 -6.41 16.65 -10.08
CA GLY A 475 -6.02 17.19 -8.78
C GLY A 475 -5.13 16.26 -7.97
N ILE A 476 -4.50 16.84 -6.97
CA ILE A 476 -3.69 16.11 -5.99
C ILE A 476 -4.17 16.46 -4.58
N LEU A 477 -4.17 15.49 -3.69
CA LEU A 477 -4.35 15.69 -2.26
C LEU A 477 -3.09 15.25 -1.54
N LEU A 478 -2.46 16.19 -0.85
CA LEU A 478 -1.32 15.95 0.04
C LEU A 478 -1.85 15.94 1.46
N TYR A 479 -1.68 14.83 2.18
CA TYR A 479 -2.29 14.68 3.49
C TYR A 479 -1.42 13.90 4.47
N THR A 480 -1.61 14.18 5.74
CA THR A 480 -1.02 13.40 6.82
C THR A 480 -2.11 12.70 7.60
N GLY A 481 -1.78 11.58 8.22
CA GLY A 481 -2.71 10.86 9.05
C GLY A 481 -1.99 10.12 10.17
N SER A 482 -2.52 10.25 11.39
CA SER A 482 -2.06 9.53 12.56
C SER A 482 -3.19 8.67 13.11
N ALA A 483 -2.88 7.40 13.38
CA ALA A 483 -3.82 6.50 14.05
C ALA A 483 -3.93 6.79 15.56
N ASP A 484 -2.95 7.48 16.14
CA ASP A 484 -2.73 7.48 17.58
C ASP A 484 -2.99 8.83 18.31
N LYS A 485 -3.17 9.95 17.59
CA LYS A 485 -3.32 11.26 18.28
C LYS A 485 -4.21 12.24 17.52
N GLU A 486 -5.31 12.63 18.16
CA GLU A 486 -6.14 13.78 17.76
C GLU A 486 -5.47 15.15 18.05
N GLY A 487 -4.28 15.19 18.65
CA GLY A 487 -3.72 16.39 19.25
C GLY A 487 -2.57 17.09 18.51
N SER A 488 -2.11 16.58 17.35
CA SER A 488 -0.99 17.19 16.61
C SER A 488 -1.37 17.68 15.20
N LEU A 489 -2.65 17.81 14.91
CA LEU A 489 -3.14 18.31 13.62
C LEU A 489 -3.08 19.84 13.58
N GLY A 490 -2.82 20.41 12.41
CA GLY A 490 -2.73 21.85 12.15
C GLY A 490 -1.45 22.28 11.44
N GLY A 491 -0.38 21.50 11.53
CA GLY A 491 0.91 21.85 10.95
C GLY A 491 0.94 21.77 9.43
N LEU A 492 0.32 20.73 8.84
CA LEU A 492 0.29 20.58 7.38
C LEU A 492 -0.72 21.54 6.74
N VAL A 493 -1.91 21.64 7.30
CA VAL A 493 -2.98 22.52 6.79
C VAL A 493 -2.57 23.99 6.77
N GLU A 494 -1.76 24.43 7.74
CA GLU A 494 -1.20 25.77 7.77
C GLU A 494 -0.29 26.09 6.57
N LEU A 495 0.37 25.10 6.01
CA LEU A 495 1.17 25.24 4.80
C LEU A 495 0.31 25.43 3.55
N GLY A 496 -0.99 25.13 3.63
CA GLY A 496 -1.98 25.38 2.57
C GLY A 496 -2.47 26.83 2.52
N ASN A 497 -2.11 27.70 3.48
CA ASN A 497 -2.34 29.12 3.35
C ASN A 497 -1.58 29.64 2.12
N ILE A 498 -2.23 30.46 1.28
CA ILE A 498 -1.74 30.82 -0.05
C ILE A 498 -0.32 31.37 -0.04
N ASP A 499 0.01 32.28 0.89
CA ASP A 499 1.35 32.88 0.98
C ASP A 499 2.44 31.84 1.29
N LYS A 500 2.12 30.89 2.19
CA LYS A 500 3.03 29.79 2.54
C LYS A 500 3.16 28.80 1.38
N LEU A 501 2.05 28.49 0.72
CA LEU A 501 2.03 27.57 -0.42
C LEU A 501 2.83 28.12 -1.61
N VAL A 502 2.71 29.43 -1.91
CA VAL A 502 3.53 30.10 -2.93
C VAL A 502 5.01 30.01 -2.60
N THR A 503 5.38 30.21 -1.33
CA THR A 503 6.77 30.04 -0.88
C THR A 503 7.26 28.61 -1.06
N LEU A 504 6.46 27.61 -0.69
CA LEU A 504 6.78 26.20 -0.89
C LEU A 504 6.91 25.82 -2.36
N MET A 505 6.03 26.35 -3.23
CA MET A 505 6.12 26.15 -4.68
C MET A 505 7.40 26.74 -5.23
N ARG A 506 7.76 27.97 -4.85
CA ARG A 506 9.02 28.60 -5.27
C ARG A 506 10.22 27.73 -4.88
N ASP A 507 10.29 27.31 -3.61
CA ASP A 507 11.41 26.53 -3.10
C ASP A 507 11.47 25.14 -3.79
N ALA A 508 10.30 24.52 -4.05
CA ALA A 508 10.18 23.27 -4.79
C ALA A 508 10.67 23.41 -6.25
N PHE A 509 10.30 24.49 -6.92
CA PHE A 509 10.75 24.77 -8.29
C PHE A 509 12.26 25.02 -8.33
N GLN A 510 12.79 25.84 -7.42
CA GLN A 510 14.23 26.11 -7.35
C GLN A 510 15.06 24.83 -7.15
N GLU A 511 14.62 23.93 -6.26
CA GLU A 511 15.29 22.64 -6.06
C GLU A 511 15.18 21.73 -7.28
N ALA A 512 14.05 21.78 -8.00
CA ALA A 512 13.81 20.91 -9.16
C ALA A 512 14.55 21.33 -10.43
N LEU A 513 14.99 22.58 -10.56
CA LEU A 513 15.71 23.08 -11.74
C LEU A 513 17.02 22.32 -11.99
N LEU A 514 17.70 21.89 -10.94
CA LEU A 514 19.00 21.21 -11.02
C LEU A 514 18.97 19.91 -10.21
N CYS A 515 19.67 18.91 -10.68
CA CYS A 515 19.88 17.67 -9.96
C CYS A 515 21.38 17.36 -9.86
N THR A 516 21.83 16.87 -8.71
CA THR A 516 23.24 16.46 -8.51
C THR A 516 23.67 15.33 -9.44
N ASN A 517 22.73 14.61 -10.05
CA ASN A 517 22.98 13.55 -11.03
C ASN A 517 22.79 14.01 -12.48
N ASP A 518 22.72 15.32 -12.76
CA ASP A 518 22.73 15.82 -14.12
C ASP A 518 24.17 15.71 -14.70
N PRO A 519 24.33 15.39 -15.99
CA PRO A 519 23.28 15.34 -17.02
C PRO A 519 22.54 13.99 -17.17
N GLU A 520 22.92 12.91 -16.49
CA GLU A 520 22.30 11.60 -16.65
C GLU A 520 20.81 11.64 -16.26
N CYS A 521 20.49 12.32 -15.15
CA CYS A 521 19.10 12.40 -14.68
C CYS A 521 18.23 13.18 -15.66
N MET A 522 18.69 14.37 -16.14
CA MET A 522 17.89 15.22 -17.04
C MET A 522 17.65 14.59 -18.41
N ASN A 523 18.56 13.73 -18.87
CA ASN A 523 18.48 13.03 -20.15
C ASN A 523 17.73 11.70 -20.07
N SER A 524 17.29 11.29 -18.88
CA SER A 524 16.49 10.08 -18.72
C SER A 524 15.11 10.24 -19.38
N LEU A 525 14.69 9.20 -20.09
CA LEU A 525 13.39 9.10 -20.74
C LEU A 525 12.72 7.77 -20.36
N PRO A 526 11.38 7.71 -20.33
CA PRO A 526 10.68 6.47 -20.05
C PRO A 526 10.91 5.48 -21.19
N ALA A 527 11.47 4.31 -20.87
CA ALA A 527 11.68 3.22 -21.83
C ALA A 527 11.85 1.87 -21.11
N GLY A 528 11.22 0.81 -21.61
CA GLY A 528 11.32 -0.54 -21.05
C GLY A 528 10.89 -0.61 -19.58
N ASP A 529 11.78 -1.11 -18.72
CA ASP A 529 11.53 -1.21 -17.27
C ASP A 529 11.62 0.14 -16.53
N ASN A 530 12.22 1.16 -17.15
CA ASN A 530 12.29 2.50 -16.60
C ASN A 530 11.07 3.33 -17.02
N SER A 531 10.14 3.54 -16.11
CA SER A 531 8.95 4.35 -16.34
C SER A 531 9.15 5.83 -15.96
N ASN A 532 10.35 6.23 -15.49
CA ASN A 532 10.67 7.59 -15.10
C ASN A 532 11.39 8.35 -16.23
N GLY A 533 11.10 9.65 -16.35
CA GLY A 533 11.91 10.60 -17.08
C GLY A 533 13.00 11.20 -16.19
N ALA A 534 13.18 12.53 -16.24
CA ALA A 534 14.15 13.24 -15.40
C ALA A 534 13.79 13.19 -13.90
N ALA A 535 13.97 12.03 -13.28
CA ALA A 535 13.67 11.78 -11.87
C ALA A 535 14.60 10.74 -11.25
N CYS A 536 15.13 11.03 -10.06
CA CYS A 536 15.98 10.12 -9.31
C CYS A 536 15.82 10.34 -7.80
N HIS A 537 16.53 9.55 -6.98
CA HIS A 537 16.49 9.67 -5.52
C HIS A 537 16.91 11.07 -5.02
N SER A 538 17.82 11.74 -5.72
CA SER A 538 18.28 13.08 -5.32
C SER A 538 17.23 14.16 -5.56
N CYS A 539 16.48 14.12 -6.65
CA CYS A 539 15.57 15.20 -7.04
C CYS A 539 14.08 14.93 -6.71
N CYS A 540 13.51 13.79 -7.11
CA CYS A 540 12.05 13.61 -7.10
C CYS A 540 11.53 12.50 -6.20
N MET A 541 12.31 11.44 -5.92
CA MET A 541 11.77 10.28 -5.20
C MET A 541 11.57 10.58 -3.72
N ILE A 542 10.48 10.06 -3.17
CA ILE A 542 10.11 10.12 -1.74
C ILE A 542 10.04 8.71 -1.16
N SER A 543 9.66 8.58 0.12
CA SER A 543 9.40 7.26 0.71
C SER A 543 8.31 6.52 -0.06
N GLU A 544 8.53 5.25 -0.43
CA GLU A 544 7.56 4.44 -1.16
C GLU A 544 6.21 4.30 -0.42
N THR A 545 6.23 4.39 0.91
CA THR A 545 5.00 4.33 1.73
C THR A 545 4.15 5.59 1.63
N ALA A 546 4.71 6.69 1.12
CA ALA A 546 4.06 7.98 0.93
C ALA A 546 3.54 8.16 -0.50
N CYS A 547 4.13 7.44 -1.47
CA CYS A 547 3.80 7.50 -2.89
C CYS A 547 2.72 6.46 -3.27
N GLU A 548 1.68 6.86 -3.99
CA GLU A 548 0.67 5.95 -4.52
C GLU A 548 1.22 5.00 -5.60
N ASN A 549 2.28 5.38 -6.32
CA ASN A 549 2.77 4.64 -7.49
C ASN A 549 4.21 4.09 -7.34
N GLY A 550 4.73 3.98 -6.11
CA GLY A 550 6.06 3.40 -5.85
C GLY A 550 7.19 4.12 -6.59
N ASN A 551 7.19 5.45 -6.64
CA ASN A 551 8.18 6.30 -7.31
C ASN A 551 8.34 6.04 -8.83
N ARG A 552 7.29 5.57 -9.49
CA ARG A 552 7.25 5.35 -10.94
C ARG A 552 6.49 6.48 -11.64
N MET A 553 6.83 6.77 -12.90
CA MET A 553 6.20 7.83 -13.70
C MET A 553 6.39 9.23 -13.10
N LEU A 554 7.65 9.59 -12.89
CA LEU A 554 8.09 10.89 -12.41
C LEU A 554 8.97 11.57 -13.46
N ASP A 555 8.83 12.89 -13.64
CA ASP A 555 9.66 13.70 -14.54
C ASP A 555 9.61 15.18 -14.15
N ARG A 556 10.69 15.70 -13.57
CA ARG A 556 10.76 17.11 -13.21
C ARG A 556 10.77 18.05 -14.44
N GLY A 557 11.15 17.56 -15.62
CA GLY A 557 11.11 18.35 -16.85
C GLY A 557 9.71 18.69 -17.34
N LEU A 558 8.66 17.99 -16.84
CA LEU A 558 7.27 18.39 -17.08
C LEU A 558 6.78 19.44 -16.07
N VAL A 559 7.47 19.61 -14.95
CA VAL A 559 7.13 20.59 -13.90
C VAL A 559 7.91 21.89 -14.07
N VAL A 560 9.24 21.82 -14.23
CA VAL A 560 10.13 22.97 -14.33
C VAL A 560 10.94 22.93 -15.64
N PRO A 561 11.34 24.09 -16.19
CA PRO A 561 12.18 24.14 -17.41
C PRO A 561 13.58 23.60 -17.09
N ILE A 562 13.94 22.46 -17.64
CA ILE A 562 15.29 21.91 -17.58
C ILE A 562 15.97 22.05 -18.94
N ALA A 563 17.30 22.10 -18.95
CA ALA A 563 18.08 22.38 -20.16
C ALA A 563 17.74 21.40 -21.30
N GLY A 564 17.37 21.93 -22.46
CA GLY A 564 16.99 21.18 -23.66
C GLY A 564 15.56 20.64 -23.68
N ARG A 565 14.76 20.91 -22.62
CA ARG A 565 13.36 20.47 -22.51
C ARG A 565 12.44 21.57 -21.96
N GLU A 566 12.85 22.84 -22.09
CA GLU A 566 12.18 24.01 -21.50
C GLU A 566 10.70 24.09 -21.92
N GLU A 567 10.41 23.83 -23.21
CA GLU A 567 9.05 23.84 -23.76
C GLU A 567 8.11 22.78 -23.19
N GLN A 568 8.64 21.74 -22.53
CA GLN A 568 7.82 20.68 -21.94
C GLN A 568 7.29 21.05 -20.57
N SER A 569 7.87 22.05 -19.90
CA SER A 569 7.48 22.49 -18.58
C SER A 569 6.08 23.08 -18.56
N TYR A 570 5.22 22.57 -17.66
CA TYR A 570 3.88 23.12 -17.46
C TYR A 570 3.90 24.48 -16.76
N PHE A 571 4.80 24.68 -15.80
CA PHE A 571 4.87 25.88 -14.98
C PHE A 571 5.90 26.91 -15.48
N ASN A 572 6.29 26.89 -16.76
CA ASN A 572 7.39 27.69 -17.27
C ASN A 572 7.33 29.18 -16.83
N ASP A 573 6.22 29.89 -17.11
CA ASP A 573 6.07 31.29 -16.73
C ASP A 573 6.00 31.50 -15.21
N LEU A 574 5.36 30.58 -14.47
CA LEU A 574 5.27 30.66 -13.01
C LEU A 574 6.65 30.46 -12.36
N VAL A 575 7.46 29.55 -12.90
CA VAL A 575 8.84 29.34 -12.44
C VAL A 575 9.68 30.60 -12.70
N ALA A 576 9.57 31.22 -13.89
CA ALA A 576 10.24 32.47 -14.19
C ALA A 576 9.87 33.59 -13.21
N GLU A 577 8.57 33.76 -12.94
CA GLU A 577 8.05 34.76 -12.00
C GLU A 577 8.50 34.53 -10.56
N LEU A 578 8.29 33.32 -10.04
CA LEU A 578 8.56 33.00 -8.61
C LEU A 578 10.06 32.91 -8.31
N CYS A 579 10.84 32.37 -9.24
CA CYS A 579 12.28 32.17 -9.04
C CYS A 579 13.14 33.34 -9.59
N GLN A 580 12.51 34.37 -10.16
CA GLN A 580 13.19 35.54 -10.73
C GLN A 580 14.25 35.17 -11.79
N LEU A 581 13.90 34.21 -12.64
CA LEU A 581 14.76 33.75 -13.72
C LEU A 581 14.45 34.49 -15.02
N GLU A 582 15.49 34.93 -15.76
CA GLU A 582 15.35 35.28 -17.16
C GLU A 582 15.36 33.98 -17.96
N ILE A 583 14.20 33.53 -18.45
CA ILE A 583 14.05 32.31 -19.26
C ILE A 583 13.97 32.66 -20.73
#